data_ade054ecfd591f5d5ae99705dad42556
#
_entry.id   ade054ecfd591f5d5ae99705dad42556
#
_cell.length_a   1.000
_cell.length_b   1.000
_cell.length_c   1.000
_cell.angle_alpha   90.00
_cell.angle_beta   90.00
_cell.angle_gamma   90.00
#
_symmetry.space_group_name_H-M   'P 1'
#
loop_
_entity.id
_entity.type
_entity.pdbx_description
1 polymer ?
#
loop_
_entity_poly.entity_id
_entity_poly.type
_entity_poly.pdbx_seq_one_letter_code
_entity_poly.pdbx_strand_id
1 'polypeptide(L)'
;MLLIIGWRGAPGLKDEPQHKAKGKITSKLLKLLNIKKCILRKEKDFLKLSKLISYSKKNKITVACLIEKNTIVSKKKINLDKNKINNSKLSRGYVIEEILNKIKNNTKIISTTGFTSRELFQIRKNKKIYNSSDFYMVGGMGHSLTVSLGVAINSKKEVLCLDGDGSILMHMGAMGLAGEFGTKNLKHIILNNA
;
A
#
# COMPACT_ATOMS: atom_id res chain seq x y z
N MET A 1 -6.24 24.53 2.04
CA MET A 1 -5.46 23.29 2.32
C MET A 1 -4.45 23.03 1.20
N LEU A 2 -3.24 22.56 1.48
CA LEU A 2 -2.26 22.14 0.48
C LEU A 2 -2.19 20.61 0.46
N LEU A 3 -2.46 20.00 -0.68
CA LEU A 3 -2.25 18.59 -0.94
C LEU A 3 -0.84 18.37 -1.50
N ILE A 4 -0.02 17.60 -0.81
CA ILE A 4 1.31 17.19 -1.28
C ILE A 4 1.20 15.77 -1.81
N ILE A 5 1.40 15.59 -3.11
CA ILE A 5 1.15 14.33 -3.81
C ILE A 5 2.43 13.84 -4.47
N GLY A 6 2.97 12.70 -4.02
CA GLY A 6 4.03 11.99 -4.74
C GLY A 6 3.47 11.43 -6.06
N TRP A 7 3.90 12.01 -7.18
CA TRP A 7 3.34 11.67 -8.49
C TRP A 7 3.95 10.40 -9.07
N ARG A 8 3.47 9.25 -8.53
CA ARG A 8 3.84 7.95 -9.06
C ARG A 8 3.24 7.73 -10.44
N GLY A 9 4.03 7.16 -11.36
CA GLY A 9 3.60 6.96 -12.74
C GLY A 9 3.44 8.24 -13.56
N ALA A 10 4.12 9.32 -13.18
CA ALA A 10 4.13 10.57 -13.95
C ALA A 10 4.53 10.30 -15.41
N PRO A 11 3.86 10.91 -16.40
CA PRO A 11 4.18 10.70 -17.81
C PRO A 11 5.65 10.98 -18.15
N GLY A 12 6.27 10.08 -18.91
CA GLY A 12 7.70 10.18 -19.27
C GLY A 12 8.68 9.63 -18.25
N LEU A 13 8.23 9.26 -17.05
CA LEU A 13 9.10 8.68 -16.01
C LEU A 13 8.91 7.15 -15.90
N LYS A 14 10.02 6.44 -15.67
CA LYS A 14 10.00 5.00 -15.41
C LYS A 14 9.44 4.73 -14.02
N ASP A 15 8.35 3.98 -13.96
CA ASP A 15 7.69 3.57 -12.71
C ASP A 15 7.05 2.19 -12.88
N GLU A 16 6.56 1.62 -11.79
CA GLU A 16 5.89 0.32 -11.74
C GLU A 16 4.63 0.31 -12.62
N PRO A 17 4.32 -0.82 -13.28
CA PRO A 17 3.18 -0.92 -14.20
C PRO A 17 1.84 -0.45 -13.62
N GLN A 18 1.56 -0.80 -12.36
CA GLN A 18 0.32 -0.43 -11.67
C GLN A 18 0.16 1.07 -11.42
N HIS A 19 1.26 1.85 -11.48
CA HIS A 19 1.20 3.31 -11.32
C HIS A 19 0.97 4.05 -12.63
N LYS A 20 1.25 3.43 -13.79
CA LYS A 20 1.21 4.12 -15.10
C LYS A 20 -0.15 4.73 -15.42
N ALA A 21 -1.23 3.97 -15.24
CA ALA A 21 -2.58 4.45 -15.48
C ALA A 21 -2.95 5.59 -14.53
N LYS A 22 -2.74 5.39 -13.23
CA LYS A 22 -3.03 6.39 -12.19
C LYS A 22 -2.23 7.68 -12.40
N GLY A 23 -0.94 7.58 -12.72
CA GLY A 23 -0.09 8.74 -12.99
C GLY A 23 -0.56 9.59 -14.17
N LYS A 24 -1.02 8.94 -15.25
CA LYS A 24 -1.58 9.64 -16.42
C LYS A 24 -2.84 10.44 -16.10
N ILE A 25 -3.70 9.92 -15.22
CA ILE A 25 -5.00 10.56 -14.90
C ILE A 25 -4.90 11.56 -13.74
N THR A 26 -3.91 11.45 -12.84
CA THR A 26 -3.79 12.31 -11.63
C THR A 26 -3.93 13.80 -11.94
N SER A 27 -3.20 14.28 -12.94
CA SER A 27 -3.24 15.69 -13.33
C SER A 27 -4.61 16.11 -13.90
N LYS A 28 -5.27 15.20 -14.64
CA LYS A 28 -6.61 15.43 -15.21
C LYS A 28 -7.67 15.41 -14.10
N LEU A 29 -7.55 14.49 -13.15
CA LEU A 29 -8.46 14.41 -12.00
C LEU A 29 -8.43 15.68 -11.16
N LEU A 30 -7.24 16.21 -10.84
CA LEU A 30 -7.12 17.48 -10.14
C LEU A 30 -7.76 18.64 -10.90
N LYS A 31 -7.66 18.66 -12.24
CA LYS A 31 -8.34 19.64 -13.09
C LYS A 31 -9.85 19.48 -13.01
N LEU A 32 -10.36 18.25 -13.09
CA LEU A 32 -11.80 17.95 -13.01
C LEU A 32 -12.40 18.40 -11.66
N LEU A 33 -11.63 18.26 -10.59
CA LEU A 33 -12.01 18.70 -9.24
C LEU A 33 -11.78 20.19 -8.99
N ASN A 34 -11.42 20.97 -10.02
CA ASN A 34 -11.09 22.40 -9.93
C ASN A 34 -9.97 22.72 -8.92
N ILE A 35 -9.08 21.76 -8.67
CA ILE A 35 -7.93 21.93 -7.76
C ILE A 35 -6.75 22.48 -8.57
N LYS A 36 -6.38 23.74 -8.33
CA LYS A 36 -5.17 24.34 -8.90
C LYS A 36 -3.93 23.62 -8.40
N LYS A 37 -2.97 23.39 -9.30
CA LYS A 37 -1.78 22.61 -9.00
C LYS A 37 -0.50 23.22 -9.53
N CYS A 38 0.62 22.88 -8.91
CA CYS A 38 1.97 23.02 -9.46
C CYS A 38 2.66 21.67 -9.50
N ILE A 39 3.75 21.58 -10.25
CA ILE A 39 4.60 20.38 -10.33
C ILE A 39 6.00 20.78 -9.88
N LEU A 40 6.55 20.00 -8.93
CA LEU A 40 7.95 20.12 -8.51
C LEU A 40 8.80 19.09 -9.26
N ARG A 41 9.78 19.58 -10.01
CA ARG A 41 10.81 18.80 -10.71
C ARG A 41 12.21 19.20 -10.32
N LYS A 42 12.40 20.47 -9.99
CA LYS A 42 13.69 21.09 -9.67
C LYS A 42 13.52 22.26 -8.72
N GLU A 43 14.60 22.72 -8.15
CA GLU A 43 14.61 23.78 -7.14
C GLU A 43 13.87 25.07 -7.55
N LYS A 44 14.01 25.50 -8.81
CA LYS A 44 13.30 26.67 -9.35
C LYS A 44 11.77 26.57 -9.25
N ASP A 45 11.22 25.37 -9.14
CA ASP A 45 9.76 25.17 -9.03
C ASP A 45 9.21 25.51 -7.64
N PHE A 46 10.08 25.69 -6.62
CA PHE A 46 9.65 26.17 -5.30
C PHE A 46 9.01 27.55 -5.36
N LEU A 47 9.43 28.42 -6.28
CA LEU A 47 8.77 29.72 -6.50
C LEU A 47 7.31 29.54 -6.93
N LYS A 48 7.01 28.54 -7.76
CA LYS A 48 5.64 28.22 -8.19
C LYS A 48 4.82 27.70 -7.00
N LEU A 49 5.44 26.86 -6.15
CA LEU A 49 4.78 26.37 -4.94
C LEU A 49 4.46 27.50 -3.97
N SER A 50 5.40 28.41 -3.71
CA SER A 50 5.19 29.57 -2.84
C SER A 50 4.03 30.46 -3.33
N LYS A 51 3.99 30.75 -4.64
CA LYS A 51 2.87 31.51 -5.24
C LYS A 51 1.54 30.78 -5.09
N LEU A 52 1.54 29.44 -5.27
CA LEU A 52 0.34 28.61 -5.14
C LEU A 52 -0.16 28.58 -3.69
N ILE A 53 0.74 28.51 -2.71
CA ILE A 53 0.41 28.57 -1.28
C ILE A 53 -0.22 29.94 -0.92
N SER A 54 0.38 31.04 -1.38
CA SER A 54 -0.15 32.38 -1.16
C SER A 54 -1.54 32.53 -1.79
N TYR A 55 -1.74 32.01 -3.00
CA TYR A 55 -3.03 31.98 -3.66
C TYR A 55 -4.06 31.17 -2.86
N SER A 56 -3.69 29.99 -2.37
CA SER A 56 -4.55 29.14 -1.51
C SER A 56 -5.00 29.86 -0.25
N LYS A 57 -4.06 30.54 0.42
CA LYS A 57 -4.34 31.30 1.65
C LYS A 57 -5.30 32.46 1.37
N LYS A 58 -5.03 33.26 0.33
CA LYS A 58 -5.85 34.42 -0.05
C LYS A 58 -7.28 34.03 -0.40
N ASN A 59 -7.46 32.95 -1.14
CA ASN A 59 -8.78 32.55 -1.66
C ASN A 59 -9.45 31.47 -0.79
N LYS A 60 -8.82 31.01 0.30
CA LYS A 60 -9.32 29.97 1.20
C LYS A 60 -9.72 28.66 0.49
N ILE A 61 -8.98 28.28 -0.55
CA ILE A 61 -9.24 27.09 -1.36
C ILE A 61 -8.15 26.03 -1.24
N THR A 62 -8.50 24.81 -1.60
CA THR A 62 -7.54 23.68 -1.70
C THR A 62 -6.72 23.79 -2.97
N VAL A 63 -5.41 23.51 -2.85
CA VAL A 63 -4.46 23.44 -3.96
C VAL A 63 -3.60 22.20 -3.84
N ALA A 64 -2.95 21.77 -4.91
CA ALA A 64 -2.13 20.58 -4.95
C ALA A 64 -0.71 20.84 -5.46
N CYS A 65 0.26 20.15 -4.87
CA CYS A 65 1.64 20.09 -5.35
C CYS A 65 1.96 18.65 -5.75
N LEU A 66 2.20 18.42 -7.03
CA LEU A 66 2.66 17.14 -7.56
C LEU A 66 4.18 17.10 -7.51
N ILE A 67 4.74 16.08 -6.86
CA ILE A 67 6.19 15.90 -6.70
C ILE A 67 6.60 14.69 -7.56
N GLU A 68 7.45 14.92 -8.55
CA GLU A 68 8.00 13.84 -9.37
C GLU A 68 9.05 13.02 -8.60
N LYS A 69 9.27 11.80 -9.06
CA LYS A 69 10.25 10.88 -8.48
C LYS A 69 11.63 11.52 -8.43
N ASN A 70 12.36 11.33 -7.35
CA ASN A 70 13.72 11.84 -7.12
C ASN A 70 13.87 13.38 -7.08
N THR A 71 12.78 14.14 -6.99
CA THR A 71 12.83 15.60 -6.89
C THR A 71 13.28 16.08 -5.51
N ILE A 72 12.83 15.38 -4.46
CA ILE A 72 13.19 15.69 -3.07
C ILE A 72 14.12 14.60 -2.56
N VAL A 73 15.32 14.98 -2.19
CA VAL A 73 16.32 14.08 -1.61
C VAL A 73 16.69 14.60 -0.22
N SER A 74 16.61 13.74 0.77
CA SER A 74 17.11 14.10 2.12
C SER A 74 18.64 14.15 2.10
N LYS A 75 19.21 15.31 2.38
CA LYS A 75 20.67 15.48 2.56
C LYS A 75 21.18 14.88 3.87
N LYS A 76 20.33 14.75 4.89
CA LYS A 76 20.64 14.08 6.15
C LYS A 76 20.08 12.67 6.13
N LYS A 77 20.93 11.67 6.34
CA LYS A 77 20.44 10.38 6.85
C LYS A 77 19.73 10.73 8.16
N ILE A 78 18.40 10.62 8.18
CA ILE A 78 17.67 10.64 9.44
C ILE A 78 18.20 9.39 10.15
N ASN A 79 19.04 9.60 11.16
CA ASN A 79 19.29 8.55 12.15
C ASN A 79 17.94 8.36 12.85
N LEU A 80 17.09 7.52 12.29
CA LEU A 80 15.99 6.98 13.04
C LEU A 80 16.64 6.34 14.25
N ASP A 81 16.32 6.86 15.43
CA ASP A 81 16.77 6.30 16.69
C ASP A 81 16.45 4.80 16.66
N LYS A 82 17.46 3.98 16.36
CA LYS A 82 17.30 2.53 16.30
C LYS A 82 16.78 1.96 17.61
N ASN A 83 16.89 2.75 18.69
CA ASN A 83 16.40 2.40 20.02
C ASN A 83 14.87 2.60 20.18
N LYS A 84 14.20 3.37 19.28
CA LYS A 84 12.73 3.48 19.25
C LYS A 84 12.06 2.50 18.30
N ILE A 85 12.81 1.86 17.42
CA ILE A 85 12.31 0.85 16.51
C ILE A 85 12.60 -0.51 17.15
N ASN A 86 11.61 -1.02 17.86
CA ASN A 86 11.45 -2.40 18.25
C ASN A 86 12.21 -2.92 19.48
N ASN A 87 11.54 -2.81 20.61
CA ASN A 87 11.53 -3.88 21.61
C ASN A 87 10.60 -5.08 21.21
N SER A 88 10.02 -5.11 20.03
CA SER A 88 9.28 -6.28 19.55
C SER A 88 10.29 -7.34 19.10
N LYS A 89 10.39 -8.42 19.86
CA LYS A 89 11.23 -9.59 19.56
C LYS A 89 10.79 -10.34 18.28
N LEU A 90 9.68 -9.95 17.65
CA LEU A 90 9.08 -10.66 16.53
C LEU A 90 9.16 -9.81 15.24
N SER A 91 9.92 -10.27 14.26
CA SER A 91 9.89 -9.69 12.91
C SER A 91 8.67 -10.22 12.15
N ARG A 92 8.16 -9.42 11.19
CA ARG A 92 7.06 -9.87 10.31
C ARG A 92 7.40 -11.17 9.59
N GLY A 93 8.61 -11.29 9.07
CA GLY A 93 9.06 -12.53 8.40
C GLY A 93 8.99 -13.74 9.31
N TYR A 94 9.44 -13.62 10.56
CA TYR A 94 9.32 -14.69 11.56
C TYR A 94 7.85 -15.08 11.80
N VAL A 95 6.97 -14.09 11.98
CA VAL A 95 5.54 -14.36 12.17
C VAL A 95 4.92 -15.07 10.96
N ILE A 96 5.25 -14.65 9.74
CA ILE A 96 4.79 -15.32 8.52
C ILE A 96 5.30 -16.77 8.48
N GLU A 97 6.56 -17.00 8.82
CA GLU A 97 7.15 -18.34 8.85
C GLU A 97 6.45 -19.26 9.87
N GLU A 98 6.17 -18.76 11.06
CA GLU A 98 5.43 -19.49 12.09
C GLU A 98 3.98 -19.82 11.66
N ILE A 99 3.33 -18.90 10.98
CA ILE A 99 2.01 -19.13 10.40
C ILE A 99 2.08 -20.27 9.38
N LEU A 100 3.06 -20.23 8.47
CA LEU A 100 3.24 -21.25 7.44
C LEU A 100 3.52 -22.63 8.01
N ASN A 101 4.20 -22.73 9.15
CA ASN A 101 4.46 -23.99 9.83
C ASN A 101 3.20 -24.61 10.47
N LYS A 102 2.16 -23.78 10.74
CA LYS A 102 0.95 -24.22 11.45
C LYS A 102 -0.27 -24.42 10.55
N ILE A 103 -0.27 -23.89 9.35
CA ILE A 103 -1.39 -24.05 8.42
C ILE A 103 -1.26 -25.33 7.60
N LYS A 104 -2.40 -25.78 7.06
CA LYS A 104 -2.42 -26.95 6.15
C LYS A 104 -1.75 -26.60 4.81
N ASN A 105 -1.10 -27.56 4.20
CA ASN A 105 -0.41 -27.37 2.91
C ASN A 105 -1.34 -26.90 1.77
N ASN A 106 -2.63 -27.19 1.86
CA ASN A 106 -3.62 -26.81 0.86
C ASN A 106 -4.38 -25.52 1.20
N THR A 107 -4.00 -24.81 2.29
CA THR A 107 -4.55 -23.50 2.64
C THR A 107 -4.27 -22.50 1.53
N LYS A 108 -5.29 -21.75 1.11
CA LYS A 108 -5.13 -20.66 0.13
C LYS A 108 -4.74 -19.39 0.85
N ILE A 109 -3.62 -18.81 0.46
CA ILE A 109 -3.13 -17.55 1.08
C ILE A 109 -3.33 -16.39 0.11
N ILE A 110 -4.02 -15.35 0.55
CA ILE A 110 -4.11 -14.07 -0.15
C ILE A 110 -3.34 -13.05 0.68
N SER A 111 -2.24 -12.52 0.15
CA SER A 111 -1.41 -11.55 0.86
C SER A 111 -1.55 -10.16 0.29
N THR A 112 -1.59 -9.16 1.17
CA THR A 112 -1.65 -7.75 0.79
C THR A 112 -0.41 -7.32 0.00
N THR A 113 -0.53 -6.26 -0.79
CA THR A 113 0.59 -5.72 -1.55
C THR A 113 1.75 -5.23 -0.65
N GLY A 114 2.95 -5.23 -1.18
CA GLY A 114 4.13 -4.68 -0.52
C GLY A 114 5.02 -5.72 0.15
N PHE A 115 5.55 -5.40 1.32
CA PHE A 115 6.54 -6.25 1.99
C PHE A 115 5.98 -7.59 2.47
N THR A 116 4.73 -7.63 2.91
CA THR A 116 4.06 -8.88 3.32
C THR A 116 4.10 -9.93 2.21
N SER A 117 3.70 -9.55 0.99
CA SER A 117 3.78 -10.43 -0.17
C SER A 117 5.22 -10.83 -0.54
N ARG A 118 6.15 -9.89 -0.47
CA ARG A 118 7.57 -10.14 -0.81
C ARG A 118 8.21 -11.12 0.18
N GLU A 119 7.96 -10.94 1.47
CA GLU A 119 8.50 -11.83 2.51
C GLU A 119 7.86 -13.23 2.44
N LEU A 120 6.53 -13.32 2.26
CA LEU A 120 5.85 -14.59 2.04
C LEU A 120 6.47 -15.34 0.84
N PHE A 121 6.62 -14.67 -0.30
CA PHE A 121 7.24 -15.25 -1.48
C PHE A 121 8.68 -15.71 -1.22
N GLN A 122 9.49 -14.90 -0.54
CA GLN A 122 10.88 -15.24 -0.25
C GLN A 122 10.99 -16.44 0.70
N ILE A 123 10.14 -16.53 1.73
CA ILE A 123 10.09 -17.65 2.66
C ILE A 123 9.70 -18.94 1.92
N ARG A 124 8.66 -18.88 1.07
CA ARG A 124 8.26 -20.01 0.22
C ARG A 124 9.41 -20.49 -0.67
N LYS A 125 10.09 -19.54 -1.33
CA LYS A 125 11.25 -19.84 -2.18
C LYS A 125 12.39 -20.48 -1.40
N ASN A 126 12.76 -19.95 -0.24
CA ASN A 126 13.84 -20.48 0.58
C ASN A 126 13.55 -21.89 1.08
N LYS A 127 12.30 -22.17 1.45
CA LYS A 127 11.86 -23.49 1.90
C LYS A 127 11.58 -24.46 0.74
N LYS A 128 11.71 -24.04 -0.50
CA LYS A 128 11.35 -24.81 -1.72
C LYS A 128 9.89 -25.32 -1.69
N ILE A 129 9.02 -24.63 -0.97
CA ILE A 129 7.60 -24.94 -0.87
C ILE A 129 6.87 -24.09 -1.91
N TYR A 130 6.74 -24.63 -3.11
CA TYR A 130 5.98 -23.97 -4.18
C TYR A 130 4.51 -24.37 -4.04
N ASN A 131 3.73 -23.52 -3.35
CA ASN A 131 2.31 -23.70 -3.25
C ASN A 131 1.62 -22.84 -4.33
N SER A 132 0.96 -23.47 -5.28
CA SER A 132 0.18 -22.82 -6.33
C SER A 132 -1.07 -22.11 -5.82
N SER A 133 -1.35 -22.18 -4.52
CA SER A 133 -2.55 -21.61 -3.89
C SER A 133 -2.32 -20.22 -3.29
N ASP A 134 -1.11 -19.68 -3.34
CA ASP A 134 -0.82 -18.33 -2.85
C ASP A 134 -1.17 -17.28 -3.91
N PHE A 135 -1.86 -16.21 -3.49
CA PHE A 135 -2.18 -15.06 -4.33
C PHE A 135 -1.56 -13.80 -3.74
N TYR A 136 -0.67 -13.18 -4.50
CA TYR A 136 0.06 -11.99 -4.11
C TYR A 136 -0.59 -10.75 -4.72
N MET A 137 -1.19 -9.89 -3.89
CA MET A 137 -1.80 -8.66 -4.38
C MET A 137 -0.76 -7.70 -4.96
N VAL A 138 -1.01 -7.18 -6.15
CA VAL A 138 -0.16 -6.17 -6.80
C VAL A 138 -0.99 -4.95 -7.16
N GLY A 139 -0.70 -3.82 -6.53
CA GLY A 139 -1.36 -2.54 -6.80
C GLY A 139 -2.77 -2.37 -6.24
N GLY A 140 -3.34 -3.43 -5.64
CA GLY A 140 -4.68 -3.44 -5.03
C GLY A 140 -4.64 -3.35 -3.50
N MET A 141 -3.88 -2.43 -2.93
CA MET A 141 -3.81 -2.24 -1.49
C MET A 141 -5.20 -1.96 -0.91
N GLY A 142 -5.55 -2.64 0.18
CA GLY A 142 -6.86 -2.54 0.83
C GLY A 142 -7.89 -3.56 0.33
N HIS A 143 -7.59 -4.36 -0.70
CA HIS A 143 -8.56 -5.31 -1.28
C HIS A 143 -8.28 -6.78 -0.96
N SER A 144 -7.23 -7.10 -0.23
CA SER A 144 -6.85 -8.48 0.12
C SER A 144 -7.96 -9.21 0.88
N LEU A 145 -8.60 -8.55 1.84
CA LEU A 145 -9.69 -9.16 2.60
C LEU A 145 -10.91 -9.45 1.73
N THR A 146 -11.31 -8.53 0.85
CA THR A 146 -12.46 -8.75 -0.05
C THR A 146 -12.20 -9.88 -1.05
N VAL A 147 -10.97 -9.97 -1.58
CA VAL A 147 -10.57 -11.09 -2.46
C VAL A 147 -10.59 -12.40 -1.68
N SER A 148 -10.06 -12.40 -0.45
CA SER A 148 -10.06 -13.58 0.44
C SER A 148 -11.48 -14.04 0.76
N LEU A 149 -12.39 -13.11 1.03
CA LEU A 149 -13.81 -13.40 1.27
C LEU A 149 -14.44 -14.08 0.05
N GLY A 150 -14.24 -13.53 -1.14
CA GLY A 150 -14.74 -14.14 -2.38
C GLY A 150 -14.22 -15.57 -2.61
N VAL A 151 -12.92 -15.80 -2.31
CA VAL A 151 -12.33 -17.14 -2.39
C VAL A 151 -12.90 -18.08 -1.33
N ALA A 152 -13.12 -17.59 -0.10
CA ALA A 152 -13.62 -18.40 1.01
C ALA A 152 -15.07 -18.85 0.80
N ILE A 153 -15.92 -17.98 0.27
CA ILE A 153 -17.32 -18.31 -0.06
C ILE A 153 -17.37 -19.41 -1.13
N ASN A 154 -16.45 -19.39 -2.08
CA ASN A 154 -16.42 -20.31 -3.21
C ASN A 154 -15.47 -21.51 -3.02
N SER A 155 -14.97 -21.75 -1.81
CA SER A 155 -14.01 -22.82 -1.53
C SER A 155 -14.32 -23.51 -0.21
N LYS A 156 -14.18 -24.84 -0.19
CA LYS A 156 -14.19 -25.63 1.06
C LYS A 156 -12.83 -25.66 1.77
N LYS A 157 -11.77 -25.14 1.12
CA LYS A 157 -10.43 -25.08 1.69
C LYS A 157 -10.32 -23.91 2.64
N GLU A 158 -9.40 -24.02 3.60
CA GLU A 158 -9.05 -22.89 4.46
C GLU A 158 -8.46 -21.76 3.62
N VAL A 159 -8.88 -20.54 3.91
CA VAL A 159 -8.42 -19.30 3.27
C VAL A 159 -7.82 -18.41 4.33
N LEU A 160 -6.59 -17.98 4.11
CA LEU A 160 -5.85 -17.07 4.98
C LEU A 160 -5.61 -15.74 4.27
N CYS A 161 -6.13 -14.67 4.82
CA CYS A 161 -5.79 -13.32 4.41
C CYS A 161 -4.64 -12.80 5.30
N LEU A 162 -3.49 -12.53 4.69
CA LEU A 162 -2.38 -11.83 5.34
C LEU A 162 -2.42 -10.37 4.94
N ASP A 163 -2.81 -9.51 5.87
CA ASP A 163 -2.98 -8.09 5.62
C ASP A 163 -2.01 -7.24 6.45
N GLY A 164 -1.97 -5.96 6.16
CA GLY A 164 -1.22 -4.97 6.92
C GLY A 164 -2.13 -3.89 7.47
N ASP A 165 -1.73 -3.23 8.54
CA ASP A 165 -2.43 -2.13 9.18
C ASP A 165 -2.82 -1.02 8.20
N GLY A 166 -1.88 -0.54 7.39
CA GLY A 166 -2.15 0.47 6.37
C GLY A 166 -3.11 0.01 5.27
N SER A 167 -3.09 -1.28 4.91
CA SER A 167 -4.01 -1.86 3.92
C SER A 167 -5.45 -1.83 4.44
N ILE A 168 -5.66 -2.22 5.69
CA ILE A 168 -6.98 -2.19 6.33
C ILE A 168 -7.52 -0.78 6.41
N LEU A 169 -6.70 0.18 6.85
CA LEU A 169 -7.11 1.58 6.94
C LEU A 169 -7.56 2.15 5.59
N MET A 170 -6.97 1.69 4.48
CA MET A 170 -7.37 2.13 3.13
C MET A 170 -8.76 1.64 2.72
N HIS A 171 -9.23 0.51 3.25
CA HIS A 171 -10.53 -0.06 2.89
C HIS A 171 -11.20 -0.78 4.06
N MET A 172 -11.44 -0.05 5.15
CA MET A 172 -12.06 -0.59 6.37
C MET A 172 -13.44 -1.22 6.14
N GLY A 173 -14.19 -0.74 5.16
CA GLY A 173 -15.50 -1.30 4.80
C GLY A 173 -15.46 -2.80 4.45
N ALA A 174 -14.33 -3.32 4.01
CA ALA A 174 -14.13 -4.74 3.76
C ALA A 174 -14.29 -5.60 5.03
N MET A 175 -13.99 -5.04 6.21
CA MET A 175 -14.17 -5.73 7.50
C MET A 175 -15.65 -5.94 7.83
N GLY A 176 -16.50 -4.95 7.52
CA GLY A 176 -17.96 -5.08 7.67
C GLY A 176 -18.50 -6.21 6.78
N LEU A 177 -18.11 -6.24 5.51
CA LEU A 177 -18.49 -7.32 4.58
C LEU A 177 -17.99 -8.68 5.06
N ALA A 178 -16.76 -8.78 5.55
CA ALA A 178 -16.21 -10.03 6.07
C ALA A 178 -16.91 -10.46 7.36
N GLY A 179 -17.39 -9.52 8.19
CA GLY A 179 -18.19 -9.81 9.37
C GLY A 179 -19.58 -10.36 9.05
N GLU A 180 -20.21 -9.84 7.99
CA GLU A 180 -21.55 -10.24 7.56
C GLU A 180 -21.55 -11.54 6.74
N PHE A 181 -20.64 -11.65 5.76
CA PHE A 181 -20.60 -12.75 4.80
C PHE A 181 -19.46 -13.74 5.02
N GLY A 182 -18.67 -13.56 6.08
CA GLY A 182 -17.50 -14.38 6.37
C GLY A 182 -17.88 -15.82 6.69
N THR A 183 -17.13 -16.76 6.13
CA THR A 183 -17.29 -18.19 6.33
C THR A 183 -16.28 -18.70 7.37
N LYS A 184 -16.60 -19.84 8.01
CA LYS A 184 -15.73 -20.45 9.05
C LYS A 184 -14.32 -20.81 8.56
N ASN A 185 -14.13 -20.94 7.25
CA ASN A 185 -12.85 -21.25 6.62
C ASN A 185 -12.00 -20.00 6.30
N LEU A 186 -12.51 -18.77 6.52
CA LEU A 186 -11.75 -17.53 6.35
C LEU A 186 -11.05 -17.15 7.67
N LYS A 187 -9.74 -16.95 7.57
CA LYS A 187 -8.92 -16.37 8.66
C LYS A 187 -8.28 -15.08 8.16
N HIS A 188 -8.39 -14.02 8.93
CA HIS A 188 -7.79 -12.73 8.63
C HIS A 188 -6.74 -12.38 9.69
N ILE A 189 -5.48 -12.25 9.27
CA ILE A 189 -4.36 -11.89 10.13
C ILE A 189 -3.82 -10.54 9.69
N ILE A 190 -3.75 -9.62 10.63
CA ILE A 190 -3.27 -8.25 10.45
C ILE A 190 -1.87 -8.17 11.03
N LEU A 191 -0.88 -7.90 10.19
CA LEU A 191 0.49 -7.67 10.57
C LEU A 191 0.70 -6.18 10.81
N ASN A 192 0.61 -5.76 12.07
CA ASN A 192 0.82 -4.36 12.46
C ASN A 192 2.31 -4.11 12.70
N ASN A 193 2.84 -3.09 12.03
CA ASN A 193 4.24 -2.69 12.10
C ASN A 193 4.42 -1.22 12.51
N ALA A 194 3.39 -0.60 13.09
CA ALA A 194 3.44 0.78 13.59
C ALA A 194 4.37 0.96 14.78
#